data_3ae5d47df5cbb9e1a71812d30ad98543
#
_entry.id   3ae5d47df5cbb9e1a71812d30ad98543
#
_cell.length_a   1.000
_cell.length_b   1.000
_cell.length_c   1.000
_cell.angle_alpha   90.00
_cell.angle_beta   90.00
_cell.angle_gamma   90.00
#
_symmetry.space_group_name_H-M   'P 1'
#
loop_
_entity.id
_entity.type
_entity.pdbx_description
1 polymer ?
#
loop_
_entity_poly.entity_id
_entity_poly.type
_entity_poly.pdbx_seq_one_letter_code
_entity_poly.pdbx_strand_id
1 'polypeptide(L)'
;PSMRTPEYEQMAPEELRARVEAMMDERAKALPFVFLKLPSCVIGPQDEVVLPYDVEKPDWELELGVVIGKRAHRISPEEAMDHVAGFAVVNDVTARELIFRRDGSAIGADWLSGKSFPTFLPFGPMIVPKEQIADPYALNLKLSVNGKTYQDESTADMMVSIERQVAYLASRVVLEPGDLICTGSPYGNGSAFGVFLKPGDVMEGTITGLGTQRNPCVAEAR
;
A
#
# COMPACT_ATOMS: atom_id res chain seq x y z
N PRO A 1 -11.01 -6.39 8.46
CA PRO A 1 -12.34 -6.62 8.97
C PRO A 1 -12.99 -5.27 9.17
N SER A 2 -14.16 -5.03 8.55
CA SER A 2 -14.88 -3.78 8.78
C SER A 2 -15.13 -3.65 10.29
N MET A 3 -14.71 -2.54 10.87
CA MET A 3 -15.00 -2.20 12.27
C MET A 3 -16.50 -1.91 12.52
N ARG A 4 -17.38 -2.26 11.59
CA ARG A 4 -18.83 -2.15 11.71
C ARG A 4 -19.41 -3.47 12.20
N THR A 5 -19.11 -3.80 13.45
CA THR A 5 -19.88 -4.83 14.16
C THR A 5 -20.93 -4.13 15.03
N PRO A 6 -22.08 -4.77 15.31
CA PRO A 6 -23.10 -4.17 16.18
C PRO A 6 -22.57 -3.72 17.55
N GLU A 7 -21.47 -4.33 18.01
CA GLU A 7 -20.81 -3.97 19.27
C GLU A 7 -20.16 -2.58 19.19
N TYR A 8 -19.52 -2.24 18.07
CA TYR A 8 -18.86 -0.93 17.87
C TYR A 8 -19.86 0.21 17.61
N GLU A 9 -21.02 -0.10 17.02
CA GLU A 9 -22.06 0.89 16.75
C GLU A 9 -22.75 1.39 18.04
N GLN A 10 -22.66 0.62 19.14
CA GLN A 10 -23.27 0.95 20.44
C GLN A 10 -22.28 1.57 21.43
N MET A 11 -20.98 1.67 21.10
CA MET A 11 -19.97 2.25 21.97
C MET A 11 -20.03 3.78 21.99
N ALA A 12 -19.74 4.38 23.15
CA ALA A 12 -19.50 5.81 23.24
C ALA A 12 -18.25 6.18 22.40
N PRO A 13 -18.22 7.36 21.74
CA PRO A 13 -17.10 7.73 20.87
C PRO A 13 -15.72 7.67 21.52
N GLU A 14 -15.62 8.04 22.80
CA GLU A 14 -14.36 7.98 23.57
C GLU A 14 -13.91 6.54 23.84
N GLU A 15 -14.84 5.66 24.19
CA GLU A 15 -14.57 4.25 24.42
C GLU A 15 -14.16 3.54 23.12
N LEU A 16 -14.85 3.84 22.01
CA LEU A 16 -14.51 3.35 20.69
C LEU A 16 -13.09 3.78 20.29
N ARG A 17 -12.76 5.05 20.52
CA ARG A 17 -11.44 5.60 20.22
C ARG A 17 -10.36 4.89 21.04
N ALA A 18 -10.50 4.78 22.34
CA ALA A 18 -9.54 4.11 23.22
C ALA A 18 -9.32 2.63 22.81
N ARG A 19 -10.41 1.93 22.43
CA ARG A 19 -10.32 0.54 21.99
C ARG A 19 -9.60 0.41 20.63
N VAL A 20 -9.86 1.33 19.71
CA VAL A 20 -9.16 1.38 18.41
C VAL A 20 -7.68 1.67 18.61
N GLU A 21 -7.32 2.65 19.44
CA GLU A 21 -5.94 2.98 19.77
C GLU A 21 -5.22 1.76 20.38
N ALA A 22 -5.81 1.10 21.36
CA ALA A 22 -5.25 -0.11 21.96
C ALA A 22 -5.06 -1.25 20.94
N MET A 23 -6.03 -1.44 20.05
CA MET A 23 -5.92 -2.44 18.97
C MET A 23 -4.81 -2.08 17.96
N MET A 24 -4.63 -0.81 17.66
CA MET A 24 -3.55 -0.34 16.77
C MET A 24 -2.18 -0.53 17.42
N ASP A 25 -2.06 -0.23 18.72
CA ASP A 25 -0.83 -0.46 19.50
C ASP A 25 -0.42 -1.96 19.52
N GLU A 26 -1.38 -2.86 19.68
CA GLU A 26 -1.11 -4.30 19.61
C GLU A 26 -0.71 -4.74 18.19
N ARG A 27 -1.32 -4.17 17.16
CA ARG A 27 -0.94 -4.42 15.76
C ARG A 27 0.47 -3.90 15.46
N ALA A 28 0.84 -2.75 16.00
CA ALA A 28 2.19 -2.19 15.82
C ALA A 28 3.28 -3.11 16.42
N LYS A 29 2.97 -3.87 17.47
CA LYS A 29 3.87 -4.87 18.06
C LYS A 29 3.90 -6.20 17.29
N ALA A 30 2.87 -6.49 16.52
CA ALA A 30 2.76 -7.74 15.77
C ALA A 30 3.76 -7.82 14.61
N LEU A 31 3.89 -8.99 14.03
CA LEU A 31 4.66 -9.18 12.80
C LEU A 31 3.99 -8.43 11.64
N PRO A 32 4.78 -7.88 10.70
CA PRO A 32 4.24 -7.31 9.49
C PRO A 32 3.35 -8.32 8.75
N PHE A 33 2.22 -7.87 8.27
CA PHE A 33 1.42 -8.66 7.34
C PHE A 33 1.97 -8.45 5.92
N VAL A 34 2.36 -9.53 5.26
CA VAL A 34 3.05 -9.48 3.97
C VAL A 34 2.35 -10.34 2.94
N PHE A 35 2.27 -9.83 1.73
CA PHE A 35 1.85 -10.56 0.53
C PHE A 35 2.75 -10.16 -0.64
N LEU A 36 2.69 -10.92 -1.73
CA LEU A 36 3.48 -10.66 -2.92
C LEU A 36 2.62 -10.01 -4.01
N LYS A 37 3.17 -8.97 -4.67
CA LYS A 37 2.71 -8.51 -5.98
C LYS A 37 3.68 -8.99 -7.05
N LEU A 38 3.16 -9.37 -8.19
CA LEU A 38 3.99 -9.82 -9.31
C LEU A 38 4.65 -8.63 -10.03
N PRO A 39 5.88 -8.77 -10.52
CA PRO A 39 6.53 -7.74 -11.33
C PRO A 39 5.71 -7.31 -12.57
N SER A 40 4.88 -8.21 -13.11
CA SER A 40 3.98 -7.93 -14.22
C SER A 40 2.87 -6.90 -13.93
N CYS A 41 2.68 -6.54 -12.64
CA CYS A 41 1.74 -5.49 -12.27
C CYS A 41 2.30 -4.09 -12.45
N VAL A 42 3.64 -3.94 -12.53
CA VAL A 42 4.32 -2.65 -12.50
C VAL A 42 4.07 -1.88 -13.78
N ILE A 43 3.66 -0.63 -13.64
CA ILE A 43 3.52 0.35 -14.71
C ILE A 43 4.16 1.68 -14.32
N GLY A 44 4.35 2.53 -15.30
CA GLY A 44 4.92 3.87 -15.09
C GLY A 44 3.97 4.85 -14.41
N PRO A 45 4.48 6.03 -14.03
CA PRO A 45 3.76 7.02 -13.24
C PRO A 45 2.64 7.75 -14.00
N GLN A 46 2.54 7.54 -15.31
CA GLN A 46 1.52 8.14 -16.18
C GLN A 46 0.79 7.12 -17.05
N ASP A 47 1.09 5.83 -16.87
CA ASP A 47 0.45 4.76 -17.61
C ASP A 47 -0.98 4.51 -17.15
N GLU A 48 -1.77 3.89 -18.00
CA GLU A 48 -3.16 3.55 -17.71
C GLU A 48 -3.26 2.37 -16.75
N VAL A 49 -4.10 2.50 -15.74
CA VAL A 49 -4.54 1.38 -14.91
C VAL A 49 -5.73 0.72 -15.60
N VAL A 50 -5.54 -0.51 -16.05
CA VAL A 50 -6.58 -1.29 -16.73
C VAL A 50 -7.45 -1.98 -15.68
N LEU A 51 -8.72 -1.61 -15.60
CA LEU A 51 -9.69 -2.20 -14.70
C LEU A 51 -10.30 -3.45 -15.32
N PRO A 52 -10.10 -4.65 -14.74
CA PRO A 52 -10.63 -5.89 -15.29
C PRO A 52 -12.16 -5.87 -15.32
N TYR A 53 -12.75 -6.47 -16.34
CA TYR A 53 -14.21 -6.43 -16.57
C TYR A 53 -15.02 -7.21 -15.52
N ASP A 54 -14.37 -8.09 -14.75
CA ASP A 54 -14.96 -8.92 -13.70
C ASP A 54 -14.61 -8.44 -12.27
N VAL A 55 -13.97 -7.26 -12.15
CA VAL A 55 -13.66 -6.61 -10.86
C VAL A 55 -14.64 -5.47 -10.61
N GLU A 56 -15.37 -5.56 -9.49
CA GLU A 56 -16.39 -4.57 -9.11
C GLU A 56 -15.87 -3.50 -8.15
N LYS A 57 -14.80 -3.80 -7.39
CA LYS A 57 -14.28 -2.95 -6.32
C LYS A 57 -12.79 -2.69 -6.42
N PRO A 58 -12.32 -2.16 -7.57
CA PRO A 58 -10.94 -1.73 -7.68
C PRO A 58 -10.72 -0.48 -6.82
N ASP A 59 -9.68 -0.49 -6.00
CA ASP A 59 -9.40 0.51 -4.98
C ASP A 59 -7.96 0.98 -5.08
N TRP A 60 -7.67 2.17 -4.58
CA TRP A 60 -6.33 2.77 -4.52
C TRP A 60 -5.70 2.58 -3.14
N GLU A 61 -4.38 2.49 -3.13
CA GLU A 61 -3.54 2.44 -1.93
C GLU A 61 -2.22 3.16 -2.24
N LEU A 62 -2.19 4.49 -2.06
CA LEU A 62 -0.94 5.24 -2.20
C LEU A 62 -0.03 4.91 -1.01
N GLU A 63 1.21 4.54 -1.32
CA GLU A 63 2.18 4.08 -0.34
C GLU A 63 3.59 4.62 -0.63
N LEU A 64 4.40 4.69 0.42
CA LEU A 64 5.83 4.84 0.27
C LEU A 64 6.42 3.52 -0.25
N GLY A 65 7.11 3.57 -1.37
CA GLY A 65 7.89 2.44 -1.90
C GLY A 65 9.32 2.49 -1.40
N VAL A 66 9.84 1.39 -0.90
CA VAL A 66 11.25 1.22 -0.51
C VAL A 66 11.94 0.32 -1.52
N VAL A 67 12.99 0.82 -2.17
CA VAL A 67 13.77 0.07 -3.15
C VAL A 67 15.04 -0.48 -2.52
N ILE A 68 15.24 -1.77 -2.63
CA ILE A 68 16.44 -2.44 -2.14
C ILE A 68 17.63 -2.16 -3.07
N GLY A 69 18.75 -1.78 -2.51
CA GLY A 69 19.98 -1.47 -3.25
C GLY A 69 21.13 -2.44 -3.02
N LYS A 70 21.06 -3.19 -1.92
CA LYS A 70 22.07 -4.18 -1.55
C LYS A 70 21.38 -5.45 -1.07
N ARG A 71 21.86 -6.61 -1.53
CA ARG A 71 21.32 -7.90 -1.14
C ARG A 71 21.22 -8.04 0.39
N ALA A 72 20.04 -8.42 0.88
CA ALA A 72 19.76 -8.57 2.30
C ALA A 72 19.20 -9.96 2.60
N HIS A 73 19.78 -10.63 3.60
CA HIS A 73 19.29 -11.92 4.11
C HIS A 73 19.70 -12.08 5.58
N ARG A 74 18.73 -12.28 6.45
CA ARG A 74 18.91 -12.44 7.91
C ARG A 74 19.67 -11.28 8.56
N ILE A 75 19.28 -10.07 8.20
CA ILE A 75 19.79 -8.82 8.76
C ILE A 75 18.95 -8.38 9.96
N SER A 76 19.54 -7.58 10.84
CA SER A 76 18.82 -6.91 11.93
C SER A 76 18.08 -5.65 11.45
N PRO A 77 17.11 -5.11 12.21
CA PRO A 77 16.48 -3.83 11.89
C PRO A 77 17.49 -2.67 11.81
N GLU A 78 18.53 -2.67 12.63
CA GLU A 78 19.56 -1.63 12.66
C GLU A 78 20.39 -1.59 11.37
N GLU A 79 20.55 -2.74 10.70
CA GLU A 79 21.27 -2.88 9.42
C GLU A 79 20.39 -2.57 8.22
N ALA A 80 19.06 -2.54 8.39
CA ALA A 80 18.11 -2.53 7.27
C ALA A 80 18.31 -1.36 6.31
N MET A 81 18.53 -0.15 6.84
CA MET A 81 18.72 1.05 6.01
C MET A 81 20.00 1.03 5.18
N ASP A 82 21.01 0.23 5.54
CA ASP A 82 22.21 0.04 4.74
C ASP A 82 21.93 -0.72 3.43
N HIS A 83 20.82 -1.42 3.38
CA HIS A 83 20.38 -2.19 2.22
C HIS A 83 19.38 -1.45 1.32
N VAL A 84 18.86 -0.30 1.75
CA VAL A 84 17.93 0.54 0.98
C VAL A 84 18.70 1.43 0.00
N ALA A 85 18.29 1.44 -1.26
CA ALA A 85 18.78 2.36 -2.30
C ALA A 85 18.07 3.72 -2.22
N GLY A 86 16.76 3.70 -2.00
CA GLY A 86 15.97 4.93 -2.03
C GLY A 86 14.48 4.65 -1.93
N PHE A 87 13.71 5.70 -2.19
CA PHE A 87 12.27 5.72 -2.04
C PHE A 87 11.57 6.14 -3.34
N ALA A 88 10.36 5.69 -3.53
CA ALA A 88 9.52 6.04 -4.67
C ALA A 88 8.05 6.16 -4.27
N VAL A 89 7.25 6.78 -5.12
CA VAL A 89 5.79 6.71 -5.01
C VAL A 89 5.33 5.40 -5.61
N VAL A 90 4.45 4.68 -4.91
CA VAL A 90 3.77 3.50 -5.43
C VAL A 90 2.27 3.58 -5.12
N ASN A 91 1.47 2.90 -5.94
CA ASN A 91 0.05 2.75 -5.68
C ASN A 91 -0.32 1.25 -5.77
N ASP A 92 -0.58 0.63 -4.62
CA ASP A 92 -0.92 -0.78 -4.50
C ASP A 92 -2.40 -1.02 -4.85
N VAL A 93 -2.75 -0.81 -6.11
CA VAL A 93 -4.14 -0.99 -6.59
C VAL A 93 -4.64 -2.40 -6.28
N THR A 94 -5.89 -2.48 -5.84
CA THR A 94 -6.44 -3.67 -5.19
C THR A 94 -7.85 -3.98 -5.66
N ALA A 95 -8.12 -5.20 -6.07
CA ALA A 95 -9.48 -5.74 -6.26
C ALA A 95 -10.01 -6.26 -4.90
N ARG A 96 -10.74 -5.40 -4.15
CA ARG A 96 -11.10 -5.66 -2.76
C ARG A 96 -11.91 -6.92 -2.54
N GLU A 97 -12.87 -7.19 -3.42
CA GLU A 97 -13.77 -8.34 -3.30
C GLU A 97 -13.07 -9.68 -3.52
N LEU A 98 -11.90 -9.68 -4.19
CA LEU A 98 -11.17 -10.91 -4.51
C LEU A 98 -10.18 -11.32 -3.40
N ILE A 99 -9.86 -10.40 -2.47
CA ILE A 99 -8.93 -10.71 -1.36
C ILE A 99 -9.49 -11.81 -0.46
N PHE A 100 -10.78 -11.72 -0.11
CA PHE A 100 -11.41 -12.70 0.78
C PHE A 100 -12.32 -13.62 -0.02
N ARG A 101 -11.96 -14.89 -0.02
CA ARG A 101 -12.72 -15.93 -0.72
C ARG A 101 -14.09 -16.11 -0.09
N ARG A 102 -15.10 -16.26 -0.95
CA ARG A 102 -16.50 -16.48 -0.56
C ARG A 102 -17.04 -17.82 -1.02
N ASP A 103 -16.17 -18.67 -1.56
CA ASP A 103 -16.48 -19.99 -2.13
C ASP A 103 -16.53 -21.12 -1.09
N GLY A 104 -16.51 -20.80 0.19
CA GLY A 104 -16.48 -21.78 1.28
C GLY A 104 -15.13 -22.43 1.55
N SER A 105 -14.04 -21.96 0.88
CA SER A 105 -12.69 -22.43 1.14
C SER A 105 -12.23 -22.09 2.55
N ALA A 106 -11.67 -23.08 3.26
CA ALA A 106 -11.08 -22.90 4.58
C ALA A 106 -9.87 -21.95 4.60
N ILE A 107 -9.23 -21.68 3.44
CA ILE A 107 -8.07 -20.80 3.32
C ILE A 107 -8.47 -19.33 3.48
N GLY A 108 -9.69 -18.95 3.16
CA GLY A 108 -10.29 -17.65 3.48
C GLY A 108 -9.75 -16.43 2.73
N ALA A 109 -8.52 -16.43 2.19
CA ALA A 109 -7.92 -15.28 1.51
C ALA A 109 -7.14 -15.69 0.26
N ASP A 110 -7.17 -14.82 -0.76
CA ASP A 110 -6.40 -14.94 -2.00
C ASP A 110 -5.81 -13.58 -2.37
N TRP A 111 -4.66 -13.28 -1.80
CA TRP A 111 -3.99 -11.99 -2.00
C TRP A 111 -3.41 -11.86 -3.42
N LEU A 112 -3.05 -12.97 -4.06
CA LEU A 112 -2.61 -12.94 -5.45
C LEU A 112 -3.71 -12.41 -6.36
N SER A 113 -4.92 -12.96 -6.25
CA SER A 113 -6.07 -12.54 -7.05
C SER A 113 -6.50 -11.09 -6.78
N GLY A 114 -6.37 -10.62 -5.53
CA GLY A 114 -6.74 -9.25 -5.18
C GLY A 114 -5.70 -8.18 -5.54
N LYS A 115 -4.43 -8.55 -5.69
CA LYS A 115 -3.30 -7.61 -5.73
C LYS A 115 -2.46 -7.68 -7.00
N SER A 116 -2.59 -8.71 -7.84
CA SER A 116 -1.62 -8.98 -8.91
C SER A 116 -2.18 -8.92 -10.32
N PHE A 117 -3.26 -8.17 -10.54
CA PHE A 117 -3.69 -7.85 -11.91
C PHE A 117 -2.60 -7.04 -12.64
N PRO A 118 -2.41 -7.24 -13.95
CA PRO A 118 -1.58 -6.34 -14.75
C PRO A 118 -1.96 -4.89 -14.51
N THR A 119 -0.99 -3.98 -14.49
CA THR A 119 -1.14 -2.53 -14.25
C THR A 119 -1.51 -2.10 -12.82
N PHE A 120 -1.70 -3.01 -11.88
CA PHE A 120 -2.12 -2.70 -10.52
C PHE A 120 -0.98 -2.23 -9.59
N LEU A 121 0.17 -1.80 -10.15
CA LEU A 121 1.25 -1.19 -9.38
C LEU A 121 1.90 -0.02 -10.15
N PRO A 122 1.24 1.14 -10.24
CA PRO A 122 1.91 2.39 -10.63
C PRO A 122 3.13 2.65 -9.76
N PHE A 123 4.29 2.90 -10.39
CA PHE A 123 5.58 3.10 -9.75
C PHE A 123 6.32 4.30 -10.34
N GLY A 124 6.97 5.09 -9.49
CA GLY A 124 7.72 6.27 -9.91
C GLY A 124 7.00 7.58 -9.57
N PRO A 125 7.43 8.75 -10.11
CA PRO A 125 8.17 8.95 -11.36
C PRO A 125 9.67 8.68 -11.28
N MET A 126 10.24 8.57 -10.09
CA MET A 126 11.67 8.34 -9.89
C MET A 126 11.92 7.56 -8.60
N ILE A 127 13.08 6.96 -8.49
CA ILE A 127 13.65 6.50 -7.23
C ILE A 127 14.53 7.63 -6.71
N VAL A 128 14.16 8.19 -5.56
CA VAL A 128 14.98 9.22 -4.89
C VAL A 128 15.95 8.51 -3.94
N PRO A 129 17.27 8.70 -4.10
CA PRO A 129 18.26 8.09 -3.21
C PRO A 129 17.97 8.41 -1.73
N LYS A 130 18.17 7.45 -0.85
CA LYS A 130 17.86 7.61 0.58
C LYS A 130 18.60 8.80 1.21
N GLU A 131 19.81 9.10 0.73
CA GLU A 131 20.65 10.21 1.20
C GLU A 131 20.05 11.60 0.90
N GLN A 132 19.09 11.67 -0.04
CA GLN A 132 18.38 12.92 -0.38
C GLN A 132 17.08 13.10 0.40
N ILE A 133 16.66 12.11 1.17
CA ILE A 133 15.48 12.14 2.04
C ILE A 133 15.96 12.28 3.49
N ALA A 134 15.77 13.46 4.05
CA ALA A 134 16.27 13.78 5.40
C ALA A 134 15.63 12.87 6.47
N ASP A 135 14.32 12.61 6.35
CA ASP A 135 13.57 11.72 7.22
C ASP A 135 12.43 11.06 6.43
N PRO A 136 12.48 9.74 6.19
CA PRO A 136 11.41 9.03 5.50
C PRO A 136 10.10 8.93 6.30
N TYR A 137 10.12 9.28 7.59
CA TYR A 137 8.94 9.33 8.45
C TYR A 137 8.32 10.73 8.57
N ALA A 138 8.84 11.73 7.85
CA ALA A 138 8.31 13.09 7.81
C ALA A 138 7.78 13.48 6.43
N LEU A 139 7.32 12.51 5.64
CA LEU A 139 6.77 12.75 4.31
C LEU A 139 5.24 12.80 4.38
N ASN A 140 4.62 13.64 3.54
CA ASN A 140 3.18 13.63 3.34
C ASN A 140 2.84 12.83 2.08
N LEU A 141 1.86 11.93 2.20
CA LEU A 141 1.25 11.18 1.10
C LEU A 141 -0.12 11.77 0.81
N LYS A 142 -0.34 12.19 -0.43
CA LYS A 142 -1.63 12.73 -0.85
C LYS A 142 -2.09 12.04 -2.13
N LEU A 143 -3.31 11.50 -2.10
CA LEU A 143 -3.97 10.95 -3.29
C LEU A 143 -5.33 11.59 -3.50
N SER A 144 -5.59 11.97 -4.74
CA SER A 144 -6.91 12.39 -5.22
C SER A 144 -7.40 11.49 -6.35
N VAL A 145 -8.72 11.36 -6.46
CA VAL A 145 -9.39 10.78 -7.61
C VAL A 145 -10.32 11.83 -8.20
N ASN A 146 -10.14 12.14 -9.48
CA ASN A 146 -10.88 13.21 -10.17
C ASN A 146 -10.83 14.57 -9.43
N GLY A 147 -9.68 14.89 -8.84
CA GLY A 147 -9.46 16.13 -8.10
C GLY A 147 -10.03 16.15 -6.66
N LYS A 148 -10.77 15.12 -6.25
CA LYS A 148 -11.20 14.96 -4.85
C LYS A 148 -10.14 14.22 -4.06
N THR A 149 -9.60 14.84 -3.01
CA THR A 149 -8.63 14.22 -2.11
C THR A 149 -9.30 13.17 -1.22
N TYR A 150 -8.66 12.01 -1.12
CA TYR A 150 -9.07 10.88 -0.28
C TYR A 150 -8.01 10.47 0.73
N GLN A 151 -6.72 10.46 0.34
CA GLN A 151 -5.60 10.26 1.25
C GLN A 151 -4.84 11.59 1.39
N ASP A 152 -4.53 11.99 2.62
CA ASP A 152 -3.69 13.16 2.94
C ASP A 152 -3.11 12.94 4.33
N GLU A 153 -2.08 12.11 4.41
CA GLU A 153 -1.57 11.53 5.66
C GLU A 153 -0.04 11.59 5.70
N SER A 154 0.52 11.40 6.88
CA SER A 154 1.97 11.41 7.10
C SER A 154 2.54 9.99 7.19
N THR A 155 3.76 9.79 6.68
CA THR A 155 4.54 8.56 6.95
C THR A 155 4.88 8.37 8.42
N ALA A 156 4.74 9.42 9.25
CA ALA A 156 4.92 9.33 10.70
C ALA A 156 3.96 8.33 11.36
N ASP A 157 2.78 8.11 10.74
CA ASP A 157 1.76 7.19 11.25
C ASP A 157 1.97 5.72 10.83
N MET A 158 3.12 5.40 10.19
CA MET A 158 3.46 4.05 9.79
C MET A 158 3.57 3.14 11.01
N MET A 159 2.68 2.13 11.10
CA MET A 159 2.61 1.22 12.26
C MET A 159 3.84 0.34 12.43
N VAL A 160 4.44 -0.10 11.32
CA VAL A 160 5.64 -0.94 11.31
C VAL A 160 6.72 -0.18 10.57
N SER A 161 7.81 0.15 11.25
CA SER A 161 8.90 0.93 10.65
C SER A 161 9.52 0.24 9.43
N ILE A 162 10.12 1.00 8.54
CA ILE A 162 10.81 0.51 7.34
C ILE A 162 11.85 -0.54 7.73
N GLU A 163 12.62 -0.26 8.77
CA GLU A 163 13.67 -1.15 9.26
C GLU A 163 13.09 -2.51 9.69
N ARG A 164 11.98 -2.50 10.43
CA ARG A 164 11.31 -3.73 10.85
C ARG A 164 10.71 -4.49 9.65
N GLN A 165 10.15 -3.79 8.67
CA GLN A 165 9.62 -4.41 7.45
C GLN A 165 10.73 -5.09 6.65
N VAL A 166 11.84 -4.38 6.37
CA VAL A 166 12.98 -4.90 5.62
C VAL A 166 13.62 -6.09 6.34
N ALA A 167 13.90 -5.96 7.65
CA ALA A 167 14.48 -7.06 8.44
C ALA A 167 13.55 -8.28 8.51
N TYR A 168 12.24 -8.06 8.68
CA TYR A 168 11.26 -9.15 8.66
C TYR A 168 11.26 -9.90 7.33
N LEU A 169 11.19 -9.19 6.22
CA LEU A 169 11.24 -9.77 4.88
C LEU A 169 12.56 -10.52 4.66
N ALA A 170 13.70 -9.90 4.98
CA ALA A 170 15.02 -10.52 4.88
C ALA A 170 15.19 -11.77 5.78
N SER A 171 14.38 -11.89 6.82
CA SER A 171 14.37 -13.11 7.65
C SER A 171 13.66 -14.30 6.99
N ARG A 172 12.84 -14.05 5.97
CA ARG A 172 12.00 -15.05 5.27
C ARG A 172 12.48 -15.37 3.87
N VAL A 173 12.90 -14.33 3.15
CA VAL A 173 13.36 -14.41 1.75
C VAL A 173 14.69 -13.67 1.61
N VAL A 174 15.38 -13.92 0.51
CA VAL A 174 16.49 -13.08 0.10
C VAL A 174 15.92 -11.88 -0.63
N LEU A 175 16.27 -10.68 -0.19
CA LEU A 175 15.98 -9.44 -0.92
C LEU A 175 17.18 -9.12 -1.82
N GLU A 176 16.92 -8.91 -3.10
CA GLU A 176 17.94 -8.57 -4.09
C GLU A 176 17.85 -7.09 -4.50
N PRO A 177 18.95 -6.49 -5.00
CA PRO A 177 18.91 -5.14 -5.55
C PRO A 177 17.83 -4.99 -6.63
N GLY A 178 16.98 -3.99 -6.48
CA GLY A 178 15.83 -3.74 -7.34
C GLY A 178 14.50 -4.29 -6.79
N ASP A 179 14.52 -5.09 -5.73
CA ASP A 179 13.26 -5.47 -5.06
C ASP A 179 12.59 -4.23 -4.49
N LEU A 180 11.25 -4.19 -4.63
CA LEU A 180 10.39 -3.11 -4.18
C LEU A 180 9.52 -3.59 -3.02
N ILE A 181 9.52 -2.83 -1.93
CA ILE A 181 8.65 -3.04 -0.77
C ILE A 181 7.63 -1.91 -0.73
N CYS A 182 6.35 -2.24 -0.85
CA CYS A 182 5.25 -1.34 -0.58
C CYS A 182 4.99 -1.35 0.92
N THR A 183 5.09 -0.19 1.58
CA THR A 183 5.17 -0.12 3.06
C THR A 183 3.82 -0.14 3.78
N GLY A 184 2.75 -0.18 3.03
CA GLY A 184 1.39 -0.13 3.55
C GLY A 184 0.75 1.25 3.38
N SER A 185 -0.52 1.22 3.08
CA SER A 185 -1.33 2.41 2.79
C SER A 185 -1.86 3.05 4.07
N PRO A 186 -1.80 4.39 4.20
CA PRO A 186 -2.48 5.12 5.26
C PRO A 186 -4.01 5.09 5.08
N TYR A 187 -4.73 5.75 5.99
CA TYR A 187 -6.17 5.96 5.85
C TYR A 187 -6.52 6.68 4.54
N GLY A 188 -7.71 6.42 4.04
CA GLY A 188 -8.26 7.13 2.88
C GLY A 188 -8.44 6.27 1.62
N ASN A 189 -8.32 4.96 1.72
CA ASN A 189 -8.67 4.04 0.63
C ASN A 189 -10.17 4.13 0.33
N GLY A 190 -10.55 3.89 -0.91
CA GLY A 190 -11.94 3.99 -1.38
C GLY A 190 -12.92 3.12 -0.61
N SER A 191 -12.46 1.95 -0.16
CA SER A 191 -13.24 1.03 0.69
C SER A 191 -13.74 1.67 1.99
N ALA A 192 -13.02 2.65 2.55
CA ALA A 192 -13.44 3.39 3.75
C ALA A 192 -14.67 4.28 3.47
N PHE A 193 -14.85 4.70 2.23
CA PHE A 193 -15.95 5.58 1.78
C PHE A 193 -17.00 4.84 0.96
N GLY A 194 -16.80 3.57 0.65
CA GLY A 194 -17.65 2.81 -0.28
C GLY A 194 -17.55 3.30 -1.73
N VAL A 195 -16.40 3.90 -2.10
CA VAL A 195 -16.10 4.43 -3.43
C VAL A 195 -15.02 3.57 -4.08
N PHE A 196 -15.21 3.20 -5.33
CA PHE A 196 -14.27 2.37 -6.08
C PHE A 196 -14.01 2.98 -7.45
N LEU A 197 -12.84 2.68 -8.01
CA LEU A 197 -12.41 3.18 -9.32
C LEU A 197 -13.32 2.69 -10.44
N LYS A 198 -13.47 3.53 -11.45
CA LYS A 198 -14.23 3.25 -12.65
C LYS A 198 -13.44 3.69 -13.89
N PRO A 199 -13.71 3.09 -15.05
CA PRO A 199 -13.15 3.60 -16.31
C PRO A 199 -13.47 5.08 -16.49
N GLY A 200 -12.45 5.88 -16.81
CA GLY A 200 -12.52 7.33 -16.91
C GLY A 200 -12.07 8.09 -15.66
N ASP A 201 -11.93 7.43 -14.53
CA ASP A 201 -11.33 8.05 -13.34
C ASP A 201 -9.84 8.32 -13.54
N VAL A 202 -9.33 9.33 -12.86
CA VAL A 202 -7.92 9.70 -12.85
C VAL A 202 -7.43 9.77 -11.41
N MET A 203 -6.46 8.94 -11.08
CA MET A 203 -5.75 8.99 -9.81
C MET A 203 -4.55 9.93 -9.91
N GLU A 204 -4.37 10.82 -8.93
CA GLU A 204 -3.16 11.63 -8.76
C GLU A 204 -2.60 11.39 -7.37
N GLY A 205 -1.41 10.78 -7.30
CA GLY A 205 -0.73 10.43 -6.05
C GLY A 205 0.61 11.17 -5.95
N THR A 206 0.83 11.87 -4.84
CA THR A 206 2.06 12.63 -4.58
C THR A 206 2.63 12.24 -3.22
N ILE A 207 3.95 12.10 -3.14
CA ILE A 207 4.66 12.02 -1.86
C ILE A 207 5.71 13.13 -1.84
N THR A 208 5.81 13.83 -0.71
CA THR A 208 6.74 14.95 -0.54
C THR A 208 8.16 14.55 -0.96
N GLY A 209 8.73 15.29 -1.90
CA GLY A 209 10.09 15.06 -2.40
C GLY A 209 10.28 13.89 -3.36
N LEU A 210 9.24 13.05 -3.59
CA LEU A 210 9.32 11.87 -4.47
C LEU A 210 8.60 12.05 -5.82
N GLY A 211 7.88 13.16 -6.01
CA GLY A 211 7.15 13.46 -7.23
C GLY A 211 5.69 13.04 -7.21
N THR A 212 5.09 13.02 -8.40
CA THR A 212 3.64 12.80 -8.59
C THR A 212 3.42 11.75 -9.67
N GLN A 213 2.50 10.82 -9.38
CA GLN A 213 1.91 9.92 -10.35
C GLN A 213 0.57 10.48 -10.83
N ARG A 214 0.22 10.23 -12.09
CA ARG A 214 -1.10 10.55 -12.65
C ARG A 214 -1.55 9.42 -13.57
N ASN A 215 -2.37 8.53 -13.06
CA ASN A 215 -2.78 7.33 -13.75
C ASN A 215 -4.26 7.36 -14.09
N PRO A 216 -4.63 7.46 -15.38
CA PRO A 216 -6.01 7.28 -15.81
C PRO A 216 -6.42 5.81 -15.69
N CYS A 217 -7.68 5.57 -15.32
CA CYS A 217 -8.28 4.25 -15.26
C CYS A 217 -9.05 3.97 -16.55
N VAL A 218 -8.79 2.84 -17.18
CA VAL A 218 -9.47 2.42 -18.43
C VAL A 218 -10.12 1.06 -18.24
N ALA A 219 -11.15 0.77 -19.03
CA ALA A 219 -11.74 -0.56 -19.06
C ALA A 219 -10.83 -1.55 -19.77
N GLU A 220 -10.75 -2.78 -19.27
CA GLU A 220 -10.15 -3.88 -20.01
C GLU A 220 -10.93 -4.14 -21.32
N ALA A 221 -10.19 -4.29 -22.42
CA ALA A 221 -10.78 -4.70 -23.70
C ALA A 221 -11.22 -6.18 -23.62
N ARG A 222 -12.44 -6.46 -24.08
CA ARG A 222 -12.97 -7.83 -24.19
C ARG A 222 -12.56 -8.49 -25.49
#